data_046c259f247efe799fa54abdb5956e12
#
_entry.id   046c259f247efe799fa54abdb5956e12
#
_cell.length_a   1.000
_cell.length_b   1.000
_cell.length_c   1.000
_cell.angle_alpha   90.00
_cell.angle_beta   90.00
_cell.angle_gamma   90.00
#
_symmetry.space_group_name_H-M   'P 1'
#
loop_
_entity.id
_entity.type
_entity.pdbx_description
1 polymer ?
#
loop_
_entity_poly.entity_id
_entity_poly.type
_entity_poly.pdbx_seq_one_letter_code
_entity_poly.pdbx_strand_id
1 'polypeptide(L)' 'MTPDELKQLKALYVATAMYFDQRLPDQVLSLYVEDLADLPYASVARAIGEARRDPKT' A
#
# COMPACT_ATOMS: atom_id res chain seq x y z
N MET A 1 11.71 -1.16 6.63
CA MET A 1 11.79 -1.24 5.17
C MET A 1 12.92 -0.38 4.64
N THR A 2 13.52 -0.80 3.53
CA THR A 2 14.51 0.01 2.84
C THR A 2 13.81 1.14 2.07
N PRO A 3 14.55 2.20 1.69
CA PRO A 3 13.94 3.26 0.88
C PRO A 3 13.33 2.76 -0.42
N ASP A 4 13.95 1.77 -1.06
CA ASP A 4 13.39 1.18 -2.27
C ASP A 4 12.07 0.47 -2.00
N GLU A 5 11.99 -0.23 -0.89
CA GLU A 5 10.75 -0.91 -0.49
C GLU A 5 9.66 0.08 -0.18
N LEU A 6 9.99 1.20 0.43
CA LEU A 6 9.01 2.26 0.69
C LEU A 6 8.46 2.84 -0.61
N LYS A 7 9.32 3.03 -1.61
CA LYS A 7 8.86 3.49 -2.92
C LYS A 7 7.91 2.48 -3.57
N GLN A 8 8.26 1.21 -3.49
CA GLN A 8 7.41 0.16 -4.03
C GLN A 8 6.07 0.10 -3.30
N LEU A 9 6.10 0.26 -2.00
CA LEU A 9 4.87 0.27 -1.20
C LEU A 9 3.97 1.44 -1.60
N LYS A 10 4.54 2.62 -1.79
CA LYS A 10 3.78 3.78 -2.27
C LYS A 10 3.12 3.49 -3.60
N ALA A 11 3.88 2.95 -4.55
CA ALA A 11 3.35 2.61 -5.87
C ALA A 11 2.22 1.59 -5.76
N LEU A 12 2.39 0.61 -4.89
CA LEU A 12 1.40 -0.43 -4.68
C LEU A 12 0.09 0.14 -4.12
N TYR A 13 0.20 1.06 -3.16
CA TYR A 13 -0.96 1.72 -2.59
C TYR A 13 -1.70 2.55 -3.64
N VAL A 14 -0.97 3.32 -4.43
CA VAL A 14 -1.58 4.13 -5.48
C VAL A 14 -2.30 3.25 -6.49
N ALA A 15 -1.66 2.18 -6.93
CA ALA A 15 -2.26 1.25 -7.87
C ALA A 15 -3.52 0.60 -7.29
N THR A 16 -3.49 0.23 -6.01
CA THR A 16 -4.63 -0.38 -5.36
C THR A 16 -5.79 0.62 -5.21
N ALA A 17 -5.48 1.86 -4.86
CA ALA A 17 -6.48 2.91 -4.76
C ALA A 17 -7.15 3.14 -6.11
N MET A 18 -6.37 3.17 -7.18
CA MET A 18 -6.92 3.30 -8.53
C MET A 18 -7.78 2.11 -8.90
N TYR A 19 -7.38 0.92 -8.50
CA TYR A 19 -8.16 -0.29 -8.75
C TYR A 19 -9.57 -0.19 -8.13
N PHE A 20 -9.67 0.41 -6.95
CA PHE A 20 -10.94 0.61 -6.26
C PHE A 20 -11.58 1.97 -6.57
N ASP A 21 -11.07 2.68 -7.56
CA ASP A 21 -11.58 3.98 -7.99
C ASP A 21 -11.60 4.99 -6.84
N GLN A 22 -10.54 5.00 -6.05
CA GLN A 22 -10.37 5.92 -4.93
C GLN A 22 -9.13 6.77 -5.13
N ARG A 23 -9.15 7.98 -4.60
CA ARG A 23 -8.00 8.86 -4.60
C ARG A 23 -7.43 8.97 -3.20
N LEU A 24 -6.11 8.82 -3.12
CA LEU A 24 -5.40 9.00 -1.86
C LEU A 24 -4.56 10.28 -1.97
N PRO A 25 -4.85 11.31 -1.14
CA PRO A 25 -3.98 12.47 -1.06
C PRO A 25 -2.58 12.06 -0.60
N ASP A 26 -1.56 12.78 -1.08
CA ASP A 26 -0.18 12.47 -0.71
C ASP A 26 0.03 12.45 0.79
N GLN A 27 -0.63 13.34 1.52
CA GLN A 27 -0.49 13.39 2.97
C GLN A 27 -1.00 12.12 3.63
N VAL A 28 -2.14 11.62 3.20
CA VAL A 28 -2.71 10.38 3.73
C VAL A 28 -1.84 9.20 3.34
N LEU A 29 -1.38 9.17 2.11
CA LEU A 29 -0.49 8.11 1.62
C LEU A 29 0.79 8.05 2.44
N SER A 30 1.39 9.20 2.73
CA SER A 30 2.61 9.25 3.53
C SER A 30 2.38 8.72 4.94
N LEU A 31 1.26 9.04 5.55
CA LEU A 31 0.92 8.52 6.87
C LEU A 31 0.78 7.00 6.88
N TYR A 32 0.12 6.46 5.88
CA TYR A 32 -0.02 5.00 5.77
C TYR A 32 1.33 4.33 5.59
N VAL A 33 2.17 4.89 4.75
CA VAL A 33 3.50 4.33 4.50
C VAL A 33 4.34 4.38 5.78
N GLU A 34 4.28 5.48 6.54
CA GLU A 34 5.00 5.58 7.79
C GLU A 34 4.52 4.56 8.81
N ASP A 35 3.22 4.37 8.92
CA ASP A 35 2.66 3.40 9.86
C ASP A 35 3.10 1.97 9.50
N LEU A 36 3.23 1.68 8.22
CA LEU A 36 3.59 0.35 7.76
C LEU A 36 5.09 0.13 7.64
N ALA A 37 5.89 1.19 7.82
CA ALA A 37 7.34 1.09 7.66
C ALA A 37 7.98 0.13 8.66
N ASP A 38 7.35 -0.09 9.82
CA ASP A 38 7.83 -1.01 10.84
C ASP A 38 7.56 -2.47 10.49
N LEU A 39 6.73 -2.74 9.49
CA LEU A 39 6.36 -4.09 9.11
C LEU A 39 7.22 -4.58 7.94
N PRO A 40 7.42 -5.90 7.82
CA PRO A 40 8.12 -6.45 6.66
C PRO A 40 7.36 -6.12 5.37
N TYR A 41 8.10 -5.67 4.36
CA TYR A 41 7.50 -5.34 3.06
C TYR A 41 6.70 -6.51 2.49
N ALA A 42 7.24 -7.72 2.58
CA ALA A 42 6.58 -8.89 2.03
C ALA A 42 5.20 -9.12 2.65
N SER A 43 5.08 -8.90 3.95
CA SER A 43 3.80 -9.07 4.65
C SER A 43 2.79 -8.03 4.19
N VAL A 44 3.21 -6.78 4.05
CA VAL A 44 2.33 -5.70 3.62
C VAL A 44 1.90 -5.90 2.17
N ALA A 45 2.84 -6.23 1.30
CA ALA A 45 2.53 -6.47 -0.11
C ALA A 45 1.56 -7.64 -0.28
N ARG A 46 1.73 -8.68 0.51
CA ARG A 46 0.83 -9.82 0.48
C ARG A 46 -0.58 -9.45 0.92
N ALA A 47 -0.69 -8.67 1.98
CA ALA A 47 -2.00 -8.22 2.47
C ALA A 47 -2.73 -7.38 1.43
N ILE A 48 -2.01 -6.48 0.77
CA ILE A 48 -2.59 -5.65 -0.29
C ILE A 48 -3.03 -6.53 -1.46
N GLY A 49 -2.20 -7.51 -1.84
CA GLY A 49 -2.53 -8.44 -2.91
C GLY A 49 -3.80 -9.24 -2.61
N GLU A 50 -3.95 -9.70 -1.37
CA GLU A 50 -5.13 -10.44 -0.97
C GLU A 50 -6.38 -9.56 -1.00
N ALA A 51 -6.28 -8.31 -0.57
CA ALA A 51 -7.40 -7.38 -0.61
C ALA A 51 -7.85 -7.11 -2.05
N ARG A 52 -6.90 -7.06 -2.99
CA ARG A 52 -7.22 -6.87 -4.40
C ARG A 52 -7.87 -8.11 -5.01
N ARG A 53 -7.47 -9.29 -4.52
CA ARG A 53 -7.97 -10.56 -5.07
C ARG A 53 -9.41 -10.80 -4.67
N ASP A 54 -9.81 -10.36 -3.48
CA ASP A 54 -11.14 -10.61 -2.96
C ASP A 54 -11.79 -9.31 -2.47
N PRO A 55 -12.22 -8.46 -3.40
CA PRO A 55 -12.77 -7.15 -3.04
C PRO A 55 -14.11 -7.21 -2.32
N LYS A 56 -14.74 -8.36 -2.24
CA LYS A 56 -16.05 -8.50 -1.59
C LYS A 56 -15.97 -8.68 -0.09
N THR A 57 -14.81 -8.96 0.42
CA THR A 57 -14.63 -9.17 1.86
C THR A 57 -14.23 -7.93 2.60
#